data_914b5b4480a662e353b8034d7a35637f
#
_entry.id   914b5b4480a662e353b8034d7a35637f
#
_cell.length_a   1.000
_cell.length_b   1.000
_cell.length_c   1.000
_cell.angle_alpha   90.00
_cell.angle_beta   90.00
_cell.angle_gamma   90.00
#
_symmetry.space_group_name_H-M   'P 1'
#
loop_
_entity.id
_entity.type
_entity.pdbx_description
1 polymer ?
#
loop_
_entity_poly.entity_id
_entity_poly.type
_entity_poly.pdbx_seq_one_letter_code
_entity_poly.pdbx_strand_id
1 'polypeptide(L)'
;MILTKNERKLHYMGAILEYKCPCCSGPLQFDTDAQKMKCPYCDNEFDAETLKSNDDILKEEKPDMMDWSSQPGNEWMQGELEGQKVYLCNSCGGQIVCDDTTGATDCPYCGSPVVMVGQFAGDKRPDIIIPFKLDKEAAKNGFKQHLCKKRLLPKAFRTDSYIDDIKGVYVPFWLYDAHADAQAYFHGTKVKSWSDDKYNYTKTSHYRLYRNGSMDYERVPVDGSSKMADDLMESLEPFTADGEVAFQTAYLSGYIADKYDVDSNESNARANERIKKSTLDRLTSNHHRLYIGNHRKLLRTA
;
A
#
# COMPACT_ATOMS: atom_id res chain seq x y z
N MET A 1 33.64 17.62 36.54
CA MET A 1 34.77 18.15 35.76
C MET A 1 34.68 17.54 34.37
N ILE A 2 34.22 18.33 33.41
CA ILE A 2 34.03 17.90 32.03
C ILE A 2 35.33 18.21 31.28
N LEU A 3 36.06 17.18 30.85
CA LEU A 3 37.25 17.32 30.03
C LEU A 3 36.83 17.33 28.56
N THR A 4 36.87 18.47 27.92
CA THR A 4 36.68 18.61 26.47
C THR A 4 38.02 18.44 25.76
N LYS A 5 38.19 17.40 24.95
CA LYS A 5 39.21 17.36 23.91
C LYS A 5 38.73 18.21 22.73
N ASN A 6 39.61 19.15 22.37
CA ASN A 6 39.37 20.17 21.36
C ASN A 6 39.55 19.54 19.95
N GLU A 7 38.45 19.25 19.24
CA GLU A 7 38.45 19.03 17.80
C GLU A 7 37.22 19.70 17.17
N ARG A 8 37.54 20.62 16.30
CA ARG A 8 36.74 21.44 15.35
C ARG A 8 35.22 21.43 15.46
N LYS A 9 34.70 22.61 15.74
CA LYS A 9 33.28 23.00 15.72
C LYS A 9 32.56 22.55 14.43
N LEU A 10 31.71 21.54 14.54
CA LEU A 10 30.47 21.49 13.82
C LEU A 10 29.36 21.85 14.81
N HIS A 11 28.58 22.88 14.49
CA HIS A 11 27.38 23.22 15.24
C HIS A 11 26.35 22.09 15.06
N TYR A 12 26.38 21.12 15.96
CA TYR A 12 25.23 20.25 16.18
C TYR A 12 24.28 20.98 17.14
N MET A 13 23.16 21.44 16.64
CA MET A 13 22.00 21.69 17.51
C MET A 13 21.63 20.33 18.11
N GLY A 14 21.98 20.17 19.41
CA GLY A 14 21.77 18.93 20.14
C GLY A 14 20.29 18.61 20.21
N ALA A 15 19.86 17.62 19.45
CA ALA A 15 18.63 16.93 19.76
C ALA A 15 18.79 16.30 21.14
N ILE A 16 17.90 16.66 22.07
CA ILE A 16 17.82 16.03 23.39
C ILE A 16 17.46 14.56 23.12
N LEU A 17 18.44 13.67 23.28
CA LEU A 17 18.24 12.25 23.16
C LEU A 17 17.48 11.76 24.41
N GLU A 18 16.15 11.69 24.30
CA GLU A 18 15.33 11.00 25.30
C GLU A 18 15.49 9.48 25.11
N TYR A 19 16.22 8.86 26.02
CA TYR A 19 16.28 7.40 26.08
C TYR A 19 14.96 6.85 26.63
N LYS A 20 14.25 6.10 25.81
CA LYS A 20 12.99 5.43 26.20
C LYS A 20 13.26 4.00 26.64
N CYS A 21 12.55 3.59 27.67
CA CYS A 21 12.63 2.23 28.19
C CYS A 21 12.16 1.22 27.14
N PRO A 22 12.99 0.21 26.77
CA PRO A 22 12.58 -0.83 25.84
C PRO A 22 11.40 -1.68 26.34
N CYS A 23 11.14 -1.69 27.66
CA CYS A 23 10.10 -2.51 28.27
C CYS A 23 8.72 -1.84 28.30
N CYS A 24 8.66 -0.55 28.60
CA CYS A 24 7.41 0.18 28.80
C CYS A 24 7.31 1.50 28.05
N SER A 25 8.34 1.85 27.25
CA SER A 25 8.47 3.10 26.51
C SER A 25 8.48 4.38 27.38
N GLY A 26 8.56 4.25 28.70
CA GLY A 26 8.73 5.36 29.62
C GLY A 26 10.13 5.98 29.51
N PRO A 27 10.34 7.25 29.94
CA PRO A 27 11.65 7.86 29.93
C PRO A 27 12.58 7.15 30.93
N LEU A 28 13.84 6.95 30.51
CA LEU A 28 14.89 6.37 31.35
C LEU A 28 15.64 7.49 32.09
N GLN A 29 16.03 7.22 33.34
CA GLN A 29 16.85 8.09 34.16
C GLN A 29 18.17 7.36 34.48
N PHE A 30 19.27 8.13 34.54
CA PHE A 30 20.55 7.58 34.94
C PHE A 30 20.61 7.43 36.47
N ASP A 31 20.80 6.23 36.94
CA ASP A 31 21.02 5.93 38.35
C ASP A 31 22.52 6.00 38.65
N THR A 32 22.89 6.93 39.51
CA THR A 32 24.31 7.19 39.87
C THR A 32 24.88 6.13 40.79
N ASP A 33 24.05 5.41 41.56
CA ASP A 33 24.51 4.38 42.48
C ASP A 33 24.72 3.06 41.73
N ALA A 34 23.78 2.69 40.86
CA ALA A 34 23.89 1.50 40.02
C ALA A 34 24.75 1.70 38.77
N GLN A 35 25.11 2.97 38.40
CA GLN A 35 25.79 3.34 37.14
C GLN A 35 25.08 2.83 35.89
N LYS A 36 23.74 2.78 35.92
CA LYS A 36 22.87 2.25 34.86
C LYS A 36 21.71 3.18 34.55
N MET A 37 21.11 3.01 33.39
CA MET A 37 19.85 3.66 33.06
C MET A 37 18.70 2.88 33.68
N LYS A 38 17.96 3.50 34.59
CA LYS A 38 16.82 2.90 35.31
C LYS A 38 15.51 3.50 34.82
N CYS A 39 14.50 2.64 34.65
CA CYS A 39 13.16 3.06 34.35
C CYS A 39 12.34 3.26 35.63
N PRO A 40 11.85 4.47 35.94
CA PRO A 40 11.07 4.73 37.14
C PRO A 40 9.67 4.09 37.10
N TYR A 41 9.23 3.58 35.94
CA TYR A 41 7.89 3.00 35.78
C TYR A 41 7.85 1.48 35.87
N CYS A 42 8.93 0.79 35.50
CA CYS A 42 8.97 -0.69 35.49
C CYS A 42 10.22 -1.23 36.19
N ASP A 43 11.00 -0.39 36.84
CA ASP A 43 12.24 -0.70 37.63
C ASP A 43 13.30 -1.51 36.86
N ASN A 44 13.20 -1.62 35.53
CA ASN A 44 14.23 -2.28 34.75
C ASN A 44 15.46 -1.39 34.60
N GLU A 45 16.63 -2.03 34.65
CA GLU A 45 17.93 -1.40 34.50
C GLU A 45 18.61 -1.83 33.21
N PHE A 46 19.31 -0.90 32.59
CA PHE A 46 19.99 -1.09 31.29
C PHE A 46 21.38 -0.45 31.33
N ASP A 47 22.35 -1.10 30.73
CA ASP A 47 23.65 -0.45 30.49
C ASP A 47 23.52 0.58 29.38
N ALA A 48 24.07 1.78 29.60
CA ALA A 48 23.98 2.90 28.66
C ALA A 48 24.61 2.58 27.29
N GLU A 49 25.68 1.77 27.28
CA GLU A 49 26.34 1.31 26.05
C GLU A 49 25.44 0.35 25.25
N THR A 50 24.72 -0.56 25.93
CA THR A 50 23.79 -1.48 25.29
C THR A 50 22.61 -0.74 24.65
N LEU A 51 22.12 0.32 25.30
CA LEU A 51 21.06 1.16 24.74
C LEU A 51 21.55 1.93 23.50
N LYS A 52 22.75 2.51 23.54
CA LYS A 52 23.38 3.20 22.41
C LYS A 52 23.59 2.26 21.22
N SER A 53 24.21 1.08 21.45
CA SER A 53 24.48 0.13 20.38
C SER A 53 23.21 -0.37 19.68
N ASN A 54 22.14 -0.57 20.43
CA ASN A 54 20.86 -0.95 19.87
C ASN A 54 20.19 0.17 19.07
N ASP A 55 20.29 1.39 19.56
CA ASP A 55 19.71 2.56 18.90
C ASP A 55 20.48 2.94 17.61
N ASP A 56 21.80 2.83 17.63
CA ASP A 56 22.66 3.13 16.48
C ASP A 56 22.49 2.12 15.35
N ILE A 57 22.36 0.83 15.66
CA ILE A 57 22.11 -0.21 14.67
C ILE A 57 20.69 -0.07 14.05
N LEU A 58 19.71 0.40 14.84
CA LEU A 58 18.36 0.66 14.33
C LEU A 58 18.27 1.98 13.53
N LYS A 59 19.23 2.89 13.73
CA LYS A 59 19.32 4.18 13.02
C LYS A 59 20.14 4.11 11.73
N GLU A 60 20.99 3.10 11.55
CA GLU A 60 21.70 2.85 10.29
C GLU A 60 20.73 2.33 9.22
N GLU A 61 19.82 3.18 8.78
CA GLU A 61 19.00 2.90 7.60
C GLU A 61 19.85 3.13 6.36
N LYS A 62 20.15 2.05 5.66
CA LYS A 62 20.61 2.17 4.27
C LYS A 62 19.40 2.49 3.40
N PRO A 63 19.53 3.42 2.44
CA PRO A 63 18.43 3.70 1.53
C PRO A 63 18.03 2.43 0.78
N ASP A 64 16.73 2.25 0.60
CA ASP A 64 16.20 1.20 -0.25
C ASP A 64 16.64 1.48 -1.70
N MET A 65 17.22 0.50 -2.37
CA MET A 65 17.57 0.59 -3.79
C MET A 65 16.46 -0.14 -4.56
N MET A 66 15.69 0.62 -5.31
CA MET A 66 14.56 0.13 -6.08
C MET A 66 14.61 0.74 -7.48
N ASP A 67 15.06 -0.06 -8.46
CA ASP A 67 15.20 0.36 -9.85
C ASP A 67 14.24 -0.44 -10.74
N TRP A 68 13.60 0.26 -11.68
CA TRP A 68 12.72 -0.33 -12.68
C TRP A 68 13.38 -0.24 -14.05
N SER A 69 13.64 -1.39 -14.66
CA SER A 69 14.45 -1.48 -15.88
C SER A 69 13.65 -1.43 -17.19
N SER A 70 12.34 -1.59 -17.13
CA SER A 70 11.49 -1.64 -18.33
C SER A 70 10.37 -0.61 -18.28
N GLN A 71 10.03 -0.07 -19.46
CA GLN A 71 8.85 0.76 -19.65
C GLN A 71 7.71 -0.13 -20.20
N PRO A 72 6.54 -0.18 -19.54
CA PRO A 72 5.41 -0.97 -20.01
C PRO A 72 4.70 -0.32 -21.19
N GLY A 73 3.91 -1.12 -21.87
CA GLY A 73 2.93 -0.71 -22.84
C GLY A 73 3.41 -0.80 -24.29
N ASN A 74 2.51 -1.29 -25.12
CA ASN A 74 2.66 -1.41 -26.55
C ASN A 74 2.05 -0.19 -27.29
N GLU A 75 2.41 -0.02 -28.53
CA GLU A 75 1.75 0.94 -29.42
C GLU A 75 0.47 0.31 -30.00
N TRP A 76 -0.50 1.17 -30.30
CA TRP A 76 -1.74 0.75 -30.95
C TRP A 76 -1.49 0.29 -32.38
N MET A 77 -2.15 -0.77 -32.80
CA MET A 77 -2.10 -1.21 -34.18
C MET A 77 -2.95 -0.29 -35.06
N GLN A 78 -2.57 -0.21 -36.34
CA GLN A 78 -3.30 0.61 -37.31
C GLN A 78 -4.78 0.18 -37.38
N GLY A 79 -5.70 1.13 -37.24
CA GLY A 79 -7.15 0.91 -37.28
C GLY A 79 -7.79 0.43 -35.97
N GLU A 80 -7.01 0.07 -34.95
CA GLU A 80 -7.52 -0.46 -33.68
C GLU A 80 -8.27 0.63 -32.85
N LEU A 81 -7.99 1.88 -33.09
CA LEU A 81 -8.65 3.04 -32.46
C LEU A 81 -9.84 3.59 -33.24
N GLU A 82 -10.13 3.02 -34.42
CA GLU A 82 -11.29 3.47 -35.19
C GLU A 82 -12.56 3.23 -34.41
N GLY A 83 -13.42 4.26 -34.31
CA GLY A 83 -14.67 4.20 -33.57
C GLY A 83 -14.56 4.42 -32.05
N GLN A 84 -13.36 4.64 -31.51
CA GLN A 84 -13.18 4.99 -30.11
C GLN A 84 -13.23 6.50 -29.89
N LYS A 85 -14.11 6.96 -29.00
CA LYS A 85 -14.32 8.39 -28.67
C LYS A 85 -13.90 8.68 -27.24
N VAL A 86 -13.27 9.83 -27.03
CA VAL A 86 -12.90 10.32 -25.71
C VAL A 86 -13.90 11.39 -25.27
N TYR A 87 -14.39 11.22 -24.05
CA TYR A 87 -15.25 12.17 -23.36
C TYR A 87 -14.51 12.78 -22.17
N LEU A 88 -14.67 14.09 -22.00
CA LEU A 88 -14.09 14.83 -20.86
C LEU A 88 -15.20 15.26 -19.91
N CYS A 89 -15.01 15.03 -18.64
CA CYS A 89 -15.85 15.59 -17.60
C CYS A 89 -15.31 16.95 -17.15
N ASN A 90 -16.04 18.02 -17.43
CA ASN A 90 -15.63 19.37 -17.03
C ASN A 90 -15.66 19.60 -15.52
N SER A 91 -16.34 18.75 -14.74
CA SER A 91 -16.45 18.88 -13.29
C SER A 91 -15.28 18.25 -12.55
N CYS A 92 -14.87 17.02 -12.90
CA CYS A 92 -13.80 16.31 -12.21
C CYS A 92 -12.55 16.09 -13.06
N GLY A 93 -12.55 16.49 -14.33
CA GLY A 93 -11.45 16.31 -15.27
C GLY A 93 -11.23 14.87 -15.74
N GLY A 94 -12.11 13.92 -15.40
CA GLY A 94 -12.01 12.53 -15.82
C GLY A 94 -12.14 12.40 -17.34
N GLN A 95 -11.28 11.58 -17.95
CA GLN A 95 -11.36 11.22 -19.35
C GLN A 95 -11.82 9.77 -19.47
N ILE A 96 -12.86 9.53 -20.24
CA ILE A 96 -13.47 8.23 -20.45
C ILE A 96 -13.49 7.90 -21.94
N VAL A 97 -13.29 6.64 -22.25
CA VAL A 97 -13.28 6.12 -23.61
C VAL A 97 -14.49 5.22 -23.81
N CYS A 98 -15.21 5.44 -24.89
CA CYS A 98 -16.34 4.60 -25.28
C CYS A 98 -16.29 4.35 -26.78
N ASP A 99 -16.94 3.29 -27.22
CA ASP A 99 -17.16 3.04 -28.64
C ASP A 99 -18.27 3.96 -29.23
N ASP A 100 -18.40 3.97 -30.55
CA ASP A 100 -19.39 4.76 -31.24
C ASP A 100 -20.84 4.42 -30.85
N THR A 101 -21.08 3.21 -30.36
CA THR A 101 -22.42 2.72 -30.01
C THR A 101 -22.80 3.00 -28.57
N THR A 102 -21.82 3.17 -27.69
CA THR A 102 -22.03 3.29 -26.23
C THR A 102 -22.18 4.73 -25.79
N GLY A 103 -21.75 5.71 -26.40
CA GLY A 103 -21.82 7.12 -26.03
C GLY A 103 -21.95 7.38 -24.51
N ALA A 104 -21.02 8.11 -23.91
CA ALA A 104 -21.14 8.51 -22.50
C ALA A 104 -21.95 9.80 -22.39
N THR A 105 -23.01 9.81 -21.58
CA THR A 105 -23.78 11.02 -21.24
C THR A 105 -23.33 11.60 -19.91
N ASP A 106 -22.98 10.76 -18.95
CA ASP A 106 -22.65 11.15 -17.60
C ASP A 106 -21.34 10.51 -17.13
N CYS A 107 -20.58 11.27 -16.36
CA CYS A 107 -19.32 10.83 -15.79
C CYS A 107 -19.56 9.68 -14.76
N PRO A 108 -18.86 8.54 -14.86
CA PRO A 108 -19.01 7.44 -13.92
C PRO A 108 -18.51 7.77 -12.51
N TYR A 109 -17.67 8.80 -12.37
CA TYR A 109 -17.07 9.20 -11.09
C TYR A 109 -17.89 10.20 -10.30
N CYS A 110 -18.41 11.25 -10.96
CA CYS A 110 -19.10 12.33 -10.27
C CYS A 110 -20.55 12.54 -10.73
N GLY A 111 -21.03 11.77 -11.70
CA GLY A 111 -22.40 11.88 -12.25
C GLY A 111 -22.66 13.13 -13.08
N SER A 112 -21.66 13.98 -13.32
CA SER A 112 -21.84 15.21 -14.12
C SER A 112 -21.84 14.89 -15.61
N PRO A 113 -22.53 15.67 -16.45
CA PRO A 113 -22.52 15.51 -17.90
C PRO A 113 -21.10 15.56 -18.48
N VAL A 114 -20.80 14.71 -19.44
CA VAL A 114 -19.53 14.68 -20.16
C VAL A 114 -19.66 15.21 -21.58
N VAL A 115 -18.55 15.72 -22.10
CA VAL A 115 -18.48 16.27 -23.46
C VAL A 115 -17.50 15.48 -24.29
N MET A 116 -17.90 15.04 -25.48
CA MET A 116 -17.01 14.40 -26.44
C MET A 116 -15.96 15.40 -26.91
N VAL A 117 -14.67 15.06 -26.72
CA VAL A 117 -13.56 15.95 -27.10
C VAL A 117 -12.81 15.48 -28.34
N GLY A 118 -12.96 14.24 -28.76
CA GLY A 118 -12.31 13.74 -29.97
C GLY A 118 -12.22 12.23 -30.04
N GLN A 119 -11.37 11.74 -30.95
CA GLN A 119 -11.00 10.35 -31.05
C GLN A 119 -9.85 10.05 -30.10
N PHE A 120 -9.80 8.82 -29.61
CA PHE A 120 -8.73 8.36 -28.74
C PHE A 120 -7.40 8.24 -29.53
N ALA A 121 -6.34 8.86 -29.04
CA ALA A 121 -5.03 8.83 -29.69
C ALA A 121 -3.89 9.07 -28.70
N GLY A 122 -2.75 8.47 -28.95
CA GLY A 122 -1.49 8.83 -28.29
C GLY A 122 -1.16 8.14 -26.97
N ASP A 123 -2.01 7.24 -26.49
CA ASP A 123 -1.80 6.51 -25.24
C ASP A 123 -1.25 5.10 -25.49
N LYS A 124 -0.73 4.47 -24.41
CA LYS A 124 -0.25 3.08 -24.47
C LYS A 124 -1.45 2.12 -24.56
N ARG A 125 -1.28 1.10 -25.40
CA ARG A 125 -2.25 0.02 -25.56
C ARG A 125 -2.15 -0.95 -24.37
N PRO A 126 -3.24 -1.36 -23.74
CA PRO A 126 -3.21 -2.45 -22.76
C PRO A 126 -2.78 -3.78 -23.39
N ASP A 127 -2.05 -4.60 -22.65
CA ASP A 127 -1.64 -5.93 -23.10
C ASP A 127 -2.76 -6.95 -22.90
N ILE A 128 -3.44 -6.85 -21.77
CA ILE A 128 -4.47 -7.80 -21.32
C ILE A 128 -5.70 -7.06 -20.81
N ILE A 129 -6.81 -7.76 -20.82
CA ILE A 129 -8.08 -7.32 -20.23
C ILE A 129 -8.73 -8.50 -19.50
N ILE A 130 -9.42 -8.19 -18.40
CA ILE A 130 -10.30 -9.14 -17.72
C ILE A 130 -11.74 -8.77 -18.07
N PRO A 131 -12.39 -9.47 -19.02
CA PRO A 131 -13.75 -9.15 -19.41
C PRO A 131 -14.75 -9.34 -18.28
N PHE A 132 -15.83 -8.56 -18.31
CA PHE A 132 -16.94 -8.74 -17.37
C PHE A 132 -17.54 -10.15 -17.55
N LYS A 133 -17.67 -10.88 -16.43
CA LYS A 133 -18.31 -12.20 -16.39
C LYS A 133 -19.80 -12.14 -16.06
N LEU A 134 -20.24 -11.04 -15.47
CA LEU A 134 -21.62 -10.80 -15.09
C LEU A 134 -22.21 -9.68 -15.96
N ASP A 135 -23.43 -9.88 -16.39
CA ASP A 135 -24.20 -8.84 -17.04
C ASP A 135 -24.72 -7.80 -16.02
N LYS A 136 -25.27 -6.71 -16.51
CA LYS A 136 -25.81 -5.62 -15.68
C LYS A 136 -26.90 -6.10 -14.71
N GLU A 137 -27.75 -7.03 -15.13
CA GLU A 137 -28.86 -7.54 -14.32
C GLU A 137 -28.35 -8.44 -13.19
N ALA A 138 -27.37 -9.30 -13.45
CA ALA A 138 -26.73 -10.12 -12.43
C ALA A 138 -25.99 -9.26 -11.40
N ALA A 139 -25.31 -8.18 -11.84
CA ALA A 139 -24.64 -7.22 -10.96
C ALA A 139 -25.66 -6.50 -10.05
N LYS A 140 -26.77 -6.00 -10.60
CA LYS A 140 -27.87 -5.40 -9.83
C LYS A 140 -28.45 -6.36 -8.80
N ASN A 141 -28.69 -7.60 -9.18
CA ASN A 141 -29.25 -8.61 -8.28
C ASN A 141 -28.27 -8.94 -7.14
N GLY A 142 -26.98 -9.09 -7.45
CA GLY A 142 -25.93 -9.28 -6.44
C GLY A 142 -25.86 -8.12 -5.46
N PHE A 143 -25.92 -6.89 -5.95
CA PHE A 143 -25.92 -5.68 -5.14
C PHE A 143 -27.17 -5.60 -4.24
N LYS A 144 -28.37 -5.86 -4.78
CA LYS A 144 -29.62 -5.95 -4.00
C LYS A 144 -29.50 -6.95 -2.85
N GLN A 145 -28.97 -8.15 -3.13
CA GLN A 145 -28.76 -9.18 -2.10
C GLN A 145 -27.77 -8.74 -1.01
N HIS A 146 -26.68 -8.06 -1.40
CA HIS A 146 -25.72 -7.51 -0.46
C HIS A 146 -26.36 -6.46 0.44
N LEU A 147 -27.15 -5.54 -0.12
CA LEU A 147 -27.83 -4.47 0.64
C LEU A 147 -28.92 -5.01 1.57
N CYS A 148 -29.63 -6.07 1.19
CA CYS A 148 -30.66 -6.68 2.05
C CYS A 148 -30.11 -7.19 3.38
N LYS A 149 -28.84 -7.59 3.41
CA LYS A 149 -28.17 -8.07 4.64
C LYS A 149 -27.76 -6.93 5.60
N LYS A 150 -27.77 -5.68 5.16
CA LYS A 150 -27.35 -4.50 5.95
C LYS A 150 -28.54 -3.84 6.65
N ARG A 151 -28.75 -4.14 7.93
CA ARG A 151 -29.93 -3.65 8.70
C ARG A 151 -29.95 -2.13 8.91
N LEU A 152 -28.79 -1.49 9.03
CA LEU A 152 -28.66 -0.06 9.33
C LEU A 152 -28.52 0.84 8.09
N LEU A 153 -28.69 0.29 6.88
CA LEU A 153 -28.57 1.06 5.66
C LEU A 153 -29.78 2.00 5.46
N PRO A 154 -29.54 3.29 5.16
CA PRO A 154 -30.61 4.22 4.83
C PRO A 154 -31.47 3.74 3.66
N LYS A 155 -32.79 4.02 3.70
CA LYS A 155 -33.74 3.54 2.68
C LYS A 155 -33.41 4.04 1.27
N ALA A 156 -32.79 5.22 1.15
CA ALA A 156 -32.38 5.79 -0.14
C ALA A 156 -31.47 4.86 -0.98
N PHE A 157 -30.60 4.07 -0.34
CA PHE A 157 -29.71 3.13 -1.03
C PHE A 157 -30.42 1.84 -1.50
N ARG A 158 -31.68 1.66 -1.13
CA ARG A 158 -32.49 0.48 -1.51
C ARG A 158 -33.48 0.77 -2.62
N THR A 159 -33.49 1.99 -3.14
CA THR A 159 -34.40 2.39 -4.23
C THR A 159 -33.90 1.84 -5.56
N ASP A 160 -34.82 1.38 -6.39
CA ASP A 160 -34.49 0.81 -7.70
C ASP A 160 -33.77 1.83 -8.60
N SER A 161 -34.10 3.11 -8.51
CA SER A 161 -33.43 4.17 -9.28
C SER A 161 -31.91 4.25 -8.99
N TYR A 162 -31.49 4.07 -7.75
CA TYR A 162 -30.06 4.08 -7.40
C TYR A 162 -29.32 2.83 -7.92
N ILE A 163 -30.04 1.72 -8.01
CA ILE A 163 -29.50 0.44 -8.49
C ILE A 163 -29.46 0.40 -10.01
N ASP A 164 -30.39 1.10 -10.67
CA ASP A 164 -30.45 1.16 -12.13
C ASP A 164 -29.30 1.95 -12.75
N ASP A 165 -28.66 2.85 -11.99
CA ASP A 165 -27.50 3.64 -12.42
C ASP A 165 -26.17 2.90 -12.38
N ILE A 166 -26.13 1.60 -12.01
CA ILE A 166 -24.91 0.80 -12.04
C ILE A 166 -24.34 0.75 -13.45
N LYS A 167 -23.11 1.23 -13.61
CA LYS A 167 -22.35 1.25 -14.86
C LYS A 167 -21.15 0.31 -14.76
N GLY A 168 -20.85 -0.40 -15.82
CA GLY A 168 -19.61 -1.18 -15.93
C GLY A 168 -18.49 -0.27 -16.44
N VAL A 169 -17.41 -0.19 -15.66
CA VAL A 169 -16.24 0.63 -15.98
C VAL A 169 -14.99 -0.23 -15.97
N TYR A 170 -14.23 -0.19 -17.04
CA TYR A 170 -12.88 -0.74 -17.08
C TYR A 170 -11.90 0.29 -16.54
N VAL A 171 -11.11 -0.10 -15.56
CA VAL A 171 -10.08 0.74 -14.94
C VAL A 171 -8.70 0.25 -15.36
N PRO A 172 -7.77 1.12 -15.77
CA PRO A 172 -6.43 0.74 -16.16
C PRO A 172 -5.57 0.42 -14.94
N PHE A 173 -4.74 -0.62 -15.06
CA PHE A 173 -3.76 -1.01 -14.05
C PHE A 173 -2.40 -1.23 -14.68
N TRP A 174 -1.36 -0.83 -13.97
CA TRP A 174 0.02 -1.22 -14.22
C TRP A 174 0.32 -2.49 -13.43
N LEU A 175 0.94 -3.49 -14.08
CA LEU A 175 1.35 -4.74 -13.45
C LEU A 175 2.88 -4.76 -13.33
N TYR A 176 3.37 -4.99 -12.12
CA TYR A 176 4.78 -4.95 -11.80
C TYR A 176 5.30 -6.33 -11.40
N ASP A 177 6.36 -6.77 -12.09
CA ASP A 177 7.14 -7.94 -11.71
C ASP A 177 8.42 -7.47 -11.04
N ALA A 178 8.76 -8.03 -9.89
CA ALA A 178 9.92 -7.60 -9.14
C ALA A 178 10.59 -8.76 -8.39
N HIS A 179 11.91 -8.68 -8.31
CA HIS A 179 12.71 -9.50 -7.41
C HIS A 179 13.17 -8.67 -6.23
N ALA A 180 12.93 -9.12 -5.00
CA ALA A 180 13.25 -8.38 -3.80
C ALA A 180 14.21 -9.17 -2.90
N ASP A 181 15.42 -8.66 -2.72
CA ASP A 181 16.35 -9.10 -1.71
C ASP A 181 16.22 -8.23 -0.45
N ALA A 182 15.79 -8.83 0.64
CA ALA A 182 15.47 -8.08 1.83
C ALA A 182 16.30 -8.51 3.04
N GLN A 183 16.74 -7.52 3.80
CA GLN A 183 17.36 -7.69 5.11
C GLN A 183 16.66 -6.77 6.10
N ALA A 184 16.17 -7.33 7.20
CA ALA A 184 15.42 -6.55 8.18
C ALA A 184 15.79 -6.93 9.62
N TYR A 185 15.81 -5.91 10.48
CA TYR A 185 15.96 -6.07 11.92
C TYR A 185 14.63 -5.69 12.59
N PHE A 186 14.21 -6.56 13.51
CA PHE A 186 13.00 -6.36 14.28
C PHE A 186 13.29 -6.41 15.77
N HIS A 187 12.54 -5.64 16.53
CA HIS A 187 12.49 -5.76 17.97
C HIS A 187 11.30 -6.63 18.38
N GLY A 188 11.59 -7.76 19.00
CA GLY A 188 10.57 -8.69 19.49
C GLY A 188 10.48 -8.68 21.01
N THR A 189 9.28 -8.81 21.56
CA THR A 189 9.07 -8.95 23.01
C THR A 189 8.33 -10.24 23.33
N LYS A 190 8.72 -10.87 24.44
CA LYS A 190 8.01 -12.01 25.00
C LYS A 190 7.67 -11.71 26.45
N VAL A 191 6.39 -11.69 26.74
CA VAL A 191 5.89 -11.44 28.09
C VAL A 191 5.48 -12.76 28.74
N LYS A 192 5.94 -13.00 29.96
CA LYS A 192 5.52 -14.09 30.83
C LYS A 192 5.03 -13.50 32.13
N SER A 193 3.79 -13.77 32.48
CA SER A 193 3.21 -13.35 33.76
C SER A 193 2.89 -14.58 34.62
N TRP A 194 3.12 -14.44 35.92
CA TRP A 194 2.75 -15.42 36.94
C TRP A 194 2.47 -14.68 38.25
N SER A 195 1.79 -15.32 39.18
CA SER A 195 1.48 -14.78 40.50
C SER A 195 1.85 -15.77 41.58
N ASP A 196 2.20 -15.27 42.74
CA ASP A 196 2.22 -15.97 44.00
C ASP A 196 1.14 -15.40 44.94
N ASP A 197 1.11 -15.85 46.21
CA ASP A 197 0.08 -15.43 47.19
C ASP A 197 0.14 -13.94 47.53
N LYS A 198 1.19 -13.21 47.20
CA LYS A 198 1.43 -11.82 47.59
C LYS A 198 1.60 -10.88 46.38
N TYR A 199 2.13 -11.38 45.26
CA TYR A 199 2.55 -10.53 44.14
C TYR A 199 2.20 -11.12 42.79
N ASN A 200 1.94 -10.20 41.82
CA ASN A 200 1.85 -10.51 40.41
C ASN A 200 3.19 -10.15 39.74
N TYR A 201 3.78 -11.10 39.07
CA TYR A 201 5.05 -10.94 38.38
C TYR A 201 4.84 -10.88 36.88
N THR A 202 5.54 -9.97 36.21
CA THR A 202 5.57 -9.90 34.76
C THR A 202 7.04 -9.79 34.32
N LYS A 203 7.48 -10.78 33.55
CA LYS A 203 8.80 -10.77 32.91
C LYS A 203 8.65 -10.48 31.44
N THR A 204 9.20 -9.36 30.99
CA THR A 204 9.30 -9.03 29.58
C THR A 204 10.73 -9.29 29.10
N SER A 205 10.88 -10.18 28.15
CA SER A 205 12.16 -10.46 27.50
C SER A 205 12.19 -9.78 26.14
N HIS A 206 13.29 -9.09 25.85
CA HIS A 206 13.49 -8.33 24.61
C HIS A 206 14.45 -9.09 23.71
N TYR A 207 14.13 -9.14 22.42
CA TYR A 207 14.90 -9.84 21.40
C TYR A 207 15.14 -8.93 20.22
N ARG A 208 16.33 -8.96 19.68
CA ARG A 208 16.63 -8.43 18.36
C ARG A 208 16.60 -9.58 17.37
N LEU A 209 15.74 -9.45 16.35
CA LEU A 209 15.55 -10.47 15.33
C LEU A 209 16.12 -9.94 14.03
N TYR A 210 16.99 -10.71 13.42
CA TYR A 210 17.46 -10.49 12.06
C TYR A 210 16.75 -11.45 11.12
N ARG A 211 16.29 -10.94 10.00
CA ARG A 211 15.69 -11.72 8.92
C ARG A 211 16.26 -11.28 7.60
N ASN A 212 16.53 -12.23 6.74
CA ASN A 212 16.86 -11.99 5.35
C ASN A 212 16.15 -13.00 4.47
N GLY A 213 15.90 -12.63 3.24
CA GLY A 213 15.28 -13.51 2.26
C GLY A 213 15.16 -12.83 0.91
N SER A 214 14.98 -13.66 -0.10
CA SER A 214 14.73 -13.27 -1.48
C SER A 214 13.32 -13.69 -1.85
N MET A 215 12.57 -12.83 -2.54
CA MET A 215 11.17 -13.03 -2.90
C MET A 215 10.92 -12.50 -4.30
N ASP A 216 10.21 -13.30 -5.08
CA ASP A 216 9.71 -12.88 -6.38
C ASP A 216 8.26 -12.43 -6.26
N TYR A 217 7.96 -11.35 -6.93
CA TYR A 217 6.63 -10.77 -7.04
C TYR A 217 6.24 -10.74 -8.50
N GLU A 218 5.10 -11.32 -8.81
CA GLU A 218 4.56 -11.34 -10.17
C GLU A 218 3.27 -10.55 -10.19
N ARG A 219 3.16 -9.65 -11.16
CA ARG A 219 1.93 -8.93 -11.50
C ARG A 219 1.32 -8.16 -10.33
N VAL A 220 2.15 -7.46 -9.56
CA VAL A 220 1.67 -6.56 -8.50
C VAL A 220 0.87 -5.43 -9.15
N PRO A 221 -0.45 -5.36 -8.94
CA PRO A 221 -1.27 -4.37 -9.63
C PRO A 221 -1.16 -3.00 -8.94
N VAL A 222 -1.08 -1.96 -9.73
CA VAL A 222 -1.20 -0.56 -9.28
C VAL A 222 -2.14 0.14 -10.25
N ASP A 223 -3.21 0.74 -9.76
CA ASP A 223 -4.14 1.47 -10.62
C ASP A 223 -3.49 2.67 -11.31
N GLY A 224 -3.88 2.90 -12.54
CA GLY A 224 -3.42 4.00 -13.37
C GLY A 224 -4.38 5.20 -13.39
N SER A 225 -5.33 5.28 -12.44
CA SER A 225 -6.35 6.32 -12.42
C SER A 225 -6.36 7.09 -11.12
N SER A 226 -6.14 8.39 -11.17
CA SER A 226 -6.29 9.29 -10.01
C SER A 226 -7.75 9.53 -9.59
N LYS A 227 -8.72 9.04 -10.37
CA LYS A 227 -10.15 9.27 -10.14
C LYS A 227 -10.79 8.27 -9.19
N MET A 228 -10.14 7.11 -9.05
CA MET A 228 -10.56 6.09 -8.12
C MET A 228 -9.70 6.16 -6.86
N ALA A 229 -10.32 6.00 -5.69
CA ALA A 229 -9.56 5.98 -4.45
C ALA A 229 -8.72 4.70 -4.37
N ASP A 230 -7.45 4.85 -4.08
CA ASP A 230 -6.46 3.75 -4.05
C ASP A 230 -6.86 2.60 -3.11
N ASP A 231 -7.36 2.94 -1.92
CA ASP A 231 -7.82 1.96 -0.92
C ASP A 231 -9.05 1.17 -1.41
N LEU A 232 -9.89 1.80 -2.21
CA LEU A 232 -11.02 1.12 -2.85
C LEU A 232 -10.53 0.14 -3.92
N MET A 233 -9.59 0.57 -4.77
CA MET A 233 -9.02 -0.30 -5.82
C MET A 233 -8.26 -1.48 -5.21
N GLU A 234 -7.45 -1.26 -4.18
CA GLU A 234 -6.78 -2.33 -3.44
C GLU A 234 -7.74 -3.30 -2.75
N SER A 235 -8.92 -2.84 -2.34
CA SER A 235 -9.94 -3.69 -1.71
C SER A 235 -10.60 -4.71 -2.67
N LEU A 236 -10.49 -4.48 -3.98
CA LEU A 236 -10.99 -5.39 -5.02
C LEU A 236 -10.04 -6.58 -5.29
N GLU A 237 -8.84 -6.53 -4.74
CA GLU A 237 -7.84 -7.59 -4.90
C GLU A 237 -8.10 -8.79 -3.96
N PRO A 238 -7.65 -9.99 -4.29
CA PRO A 238 -6.84 -10.34 -5.46
C PRO A 238 -7.68 -10.48 -6.73
N PHE A 239 -7.17 -9.93 -7.84
CA PHE A 239 -7.74 -10.24 -9.15
C PHE A 239 -7.36 -11.67 -9.52
N THR A 240 -8.36 -12.49 -9.81
CA THR A 240 -8.10 -13.84 -10.32
C THR A 240 -7.69 -13.74 -11.79
N ALA A 241 -6.54 -14.32 -12.13
CA ALA A 241 -6.06 -14.41 -13.51
C ALA A 241 -7.02 -15.26 -14.42
N ASP A 242 -7.97 -15.96 -13.80
CA ASP A 242 -8.96 -16.77 -14.50
C ASP A 242 -9.87 -15.90 -15.36
N GLY A 243 -9.64 -15.94 -16.66
CA GLY A 243 -10.43 -15.21 -17.65
C GLY A 243 -9.74 -14.00 -18.23
N GLU A 244 -8.46 -13.81 -17.96
CA GLU A 244 -7.65 -12.87 -18.71
C GLU A 244 -7.54 -13.28 -20.18
N VAL A 245 -7.63 -12.28 -21.03
CA VAL A 245 -7.44 -12.43 -22.48
C VAL A 245 -6.58 -11.31 -23.02
N ALA A 246 -5.95 -11.54 -24.18
CA ALA A 246 -5.27 -10.46 -24.89
C ALA A 246 -6.25 -9.33 -25.17
N PHE A 247 -5.80 -8.10 -24.96
CA PHE A 247 -6.66 -6.93 -25.14
C PHE A 247 -7.17 -6.82 -26.59
N GLN A 248 -8.45 -6.55 -26.71
CA GLN A 248 -9.12 -6.17 -27.95
C GLN A 248 -10.18 -5.11 -27.64
N THR A 249 -10.30 -4.11 -28.49
CA THR A 249 -11.28 -3.03 -28.32
C THR A 249 -12.73 -3.54 -28.29
N ALA A 250 -13.01 -4.69 -28.93
CA ALA A 250 -14.31 -5.35 -28.90
C ALA A 250 -14.84 -5.62 -27.48
N TYR A 251 -13.96 -5.84 -26.49
CA TYR A 251 -14.37 -6.04 -25.09
C TYR A 251 -14.87 -4.75 -24.41
N LEU A 252 -14.54 -3.58 -24.96
CA LEU A 252 -15.02 -2.30 -24.45
C LEU A 252 -16.45 -1.99 -24.91
N SER A 253 -16.98 -2.72 -25.89
CA SER A 253 -18.31 -2.46 -26.45
C SER A 253 -19.41 -2.62 -25.39
N GLY A 254 -20.24 -1.61 -25.21
CA GLY A 254 -21.28 -1.57 -24.18
C GLY A 254 -20.81 -1.16 -22.79
N TYR A 255 -19.52 -0.87 -22.59
CA TYR A 255 -18.93 -0.47 -21.33
C TYR A 255 -18.19 0.87 -21.45
N ILE A 256 -17.90 1.47 -20.31
CA ILE A 256 -17.08 2.67 -20.21
C ILE A 256 -15.67 2.21 -19.86
N ALA A 257 -14.66 2.78 -20.50
CA ALA A 257 -13.28 2.60 -20.11
C ALA A 257 -12.71 3.91 -19.57
N ASP A 258 -12.03 3.82 -18.44
CA ASP A 258 -11.23 4.92 -17.92
C ASP A 258 -9.90 5.00 -18.66
N LYS A 259 -9.47 6.21 -18.96
CA LYS A 259 -8.15 6.46 -19.51
C LYS A 259 -7.18 6.65 -18.36
N TYR A 260 -5.98 6.01 -18.42
CA TYR A 260 -4.98 6.26 -17.41
C TYR A 260 -4.53 7.73 -17.41
N ASP A 261 -4.41 8.31 -16.24
CA ASP A 261 -3.89 9.65 -15.98
C ASP A 261 -2.68 9.64 -15.02
N VAL A 262 -2.31 8.44 -14.53
CA VAL A 262 -1.09 8.19 -13.78
C VAL A 262 -0.21 7.25 -14.60
N ASP A 263 0.97 7.71 -15.00
CA ASP A 263 1.86 6.89 -15.82
C ASP A 263 2.61 5.82 -14.99
N SER A 264 3.31 4.92 -15.67
CA SER A 264 4.05 3.83 -15.02
C SER A 264 5.18 4.33 -14.11
N ASN A 265 5.81 5.46 -14.44
CA ASN A 265 6.91 5.99 -13.63
C ASN A 265 6.39 6.62 -12.34
N GLU A 266 5.27 7.32 -12.40
CA GLU A 266 4.58 7.87 -11.23
C GLU A 266 4.09 6.75 -10.31
N SER A 267 3.59 5.64 -10.89
CA SER A 267 3.12 4.47 -10.16
C SER A 267 4.23 3.66 -9.48
N ASN A 268 5.51 3.82 -9.90
CA ASN A 268 6.66 3.08 -9.36
C ASN A 268 6.79 3.23 -7.83
N ALA A 269 6.58 4.43 -7.31
CA ALA A 269 6.69 4.68 -5.87
C ALA A 269 5.68 3.85 -5.07
N ARG A 270 4.46 3.72 -5.59
CA ARG A 270 3.40 2.93 -4.98
C ARG A 270 3.65 1.43 -5.11
N ALA A 271 4.13 0.97 -6.27
CA ALA A 271 4.56 -0.42 -6.45
C ALA A 271 5.64 -0.80 -5.44
N ASN A 272 6.64 0.06 -5.27
CA ASN A 272 7.71 -0.12 -4.29
C ASN A 272 7.18 -0.23 -2.86
N GLU A 273 6.26 0.63 -2.46
CA GLU A 273 5.66 0.59 -1.13
C GLU A 273 4.88 -0.71 -0.90
N ARG A 274 4.10 -1.17 -1.87
CA ARG A 274 3.34 -2.42 -1.81
C ARG A 274 4.25 -3.64 -1.68
N ILE A 275 5.30 -3.72 -2.53
CA ILE A 275 6.30 -4.79 -2.49
C ILE A 275 7.01 -4.79 -1.14
N LYS A 276 7.45 -3.61 -0.68
CA LYS A 276 8.09 -3.43 0.61
C LYS A 276 7.21 -3.93 1.76
N LYS A 277 5.96 -3.51 1.81
CA LYS A 277 4.99 -3.94 2.82
C LYS A 277 4.82 -5.46 2.80
N SER A 278 4.57 -6.04 1.64
CA SER A 278 4.38 -7.49 1.47
C SER A 278 5.62 -8.29 1.89
N THR A 279 6.82 -7.82 1.51
CA THR A 279 8.10 -8.43 1.90
C THR A 279 8.26 -8.48 3.42
N LEU A 280 7.92 -7.40 4.08
CA LEU A 280 8.05 -7.29 5.52
C LEU A 280 7.03 -8.13 6.27
N ASP A 281 5.80 -8.17 5.78
CA ASP A 281 4.76 -9.02 6.33
C ASP A 281 5.15 -10.51 6.21
N ARG A 282 5.78 -10.90 5.10
CA ARG A 282 6.34 -12.24 4.93
C ARG A 282 7.47 -12.54 5.90
N LEU A 283 8.41 -11.62 6.08
CA LEU A 283 9.51 -11.79 7.01
C LEU A 283 9.06 -11.86 8.48
N THR A 284 7.87 -11.35 8.80
CA THR A 284 7.29 -11.35 10.15
C THR A 284 6.28 -12.46 10.40
N SER A 285 5.68 -13.06 9.38
CA SER A 285 4.50 -13.95 9.48
C SER A 285 4.72 -15.27 10.24
N ASN A 286 5.97 -15.70 10.47
CA ASN A 286 6.29 -16.99 11.08
C ASN A 286 6.48 -16.95 12.61
N HIS A 287 6.02 -15.92 13.32
CA HIS A 287 6.24 -15.76 14.76
C HIS A 287 4.97 -15.76 15.60
N HIS A 288 4.43 -16.96 15.86
CA HIS A 288 3.27 -17.14 16.75
C HIS A 288 3.53 -16.90 18.26
N ARG A 289 4.77 -16.56 18.68
CA ARG A 289 5.14 -16.48 20.11
C ARG A 289 5.86 -15.20 20.52
N LEU A 290 6.08 -14.25 19.61
CA LEU A 290 6.77 -13.00 19.89
C LEU A 290 5.90 -11.84 19.42
N TYR A 291 5.69 -10.84 20.25
CA TYR A 291 5.14 -9.54 19.82
C TYR A 291 6.25 -8.80 19.06
N ILE A 292 6.03 -8.54 17.78
CA ILE A 292 6.92 -7.74 16.95
C ILE A 292 6.33 -6.34 16.86
N GLY A 293 7.00 -5.37 17.45
CA GLY A 293 6.59 -3.95 17.40
C GLY A 293 6.94 -3.31 16.05
N ASN A 294 6.34 -2.16 15.73
CA ASN A 294 6.60 -1.38 14.51
C ASN A 294 8.07 -0.95 14.42
N HIS A 295 8.80 -1.40 13.39
CA HIS A 295 10.24 -1.20 13.34
C HIS A 295 10.84 -1.02 11.96
N ARG A 296 11.97 -0.35 11.97
CA ARG A 296 12.78 0.12 10.85
C ARG A 296 13.35 -1.03 10.02
N LYS A 297 13.38 -0.86 8.74
CA LYS A 297 13.46 -1.88 7.72
C LYS A 297 14.50 -1.50 6.67
N LEU A 298 15.30 -2.47 6.25
CA LEU A 298 16.21 -2.35 5.12
C LEU A 298 15.73 -3.29 4.02
N LEU A 299 15.44 -2.74 2.86
CA LEU A 299 15.15 -3.48 1.65
C LEU A 299 16.23 -3.20 0.60
N ARG A 300 16.67 -4.24 -0.08
CA ARG A 300 17.36 -4.14 -1.35
C ARG A 300 16.51 -4.88 -2.36
N THR A 301 16.09 -4.17 -3.40
CA THR A 301 15.57 -4.76 -4.63
C THR A 301 16.66 -4.64 -5.68
N ALA A 302 16.94 -5.71 -6.37
CA ALA A 302 17.84 -5.72 -7.52
C ALA A 302 17.01 -5.80 -8.79
#